data_961f5fbbb03406eb4b37556920f1c497
#
_entry.id   961f5fbbb03406eb4b37556920f1c497
#
_cell.length_a   1.000
_cell.length_b   1.000
_cell.length_c   1.000
_cell.angle_alpha   90.00
_cell.angle_beta   90.00
_cell.angle_gamma   90.00
#
_symmetry.space_group_name_H-M   'P 1'
#
loop_
_entity.id
_entity.type
_entity.pdbx_description
1 polymer ?
#
loop_
_entity_poly.entity_id
_entity_poly.type
_entity_poly.pdbx_seq_one_letter_code
_entity_poly.pdbx_strand_id
1 'polypeptide(L)'
;MSEKILKYPGSKGNIVSDLIQLLPVHKVYLEPYFGSGTLFFCKEPAAIETINDMDSDIVNLFKVIRDAPVSLANSLIATPYSREVYDNSYEYRENESDVQKAVKFLTKCWQGYGSRGCASKVGFKTDISKREKMYAV
;
A
#
# COMPACT_ATOMS: atom_id res chain seq x y z
N MET A 1 0.36 16.15 7.40
CA MET A 1 0.80 15.28 6.27
C MET A 1 0.25 13.89 6.54
N SER A 2 -0.62 13.37 5.69
CA SER A 2 -1.08 11.98 5.85
C SER A 2 0.07 11.03 5.56
N GLU A 3 0.41 10.18 6.50
CA GLU A 3 1.39 9.13 6.29
C GLU A 3 0.86 8.17 5.21
N LYS A 4 1.69 7.89 4.21
CA LYS A 4 1.30 7.01 3.10
C LYS A 4 1.48 5.56 3.52
N ILE A 5 0.41 4.79 3.53
CA ILE A 5 0.48 3.33 3.75
C ILE A 5 1.27 2.67 2.61
N LEU A 6 1.06 3.13 1.38
CA LEU A 6 1.56 2.50 0.18
C LEU A 6 2.24 3.50 -0.77
N LYS A 7 3.44 3.17 -1.21
CA LYS A 7 4.09 3.83 -2.35
C LYS A 7 3.62 3.16 -3.64
N TYR A 8 2.60 3.73 -4.26
CA TYR A 8 1.98 3.19 -5.46
C TYR A 8 2.09 4.16 -6.63
N PRO A 9 2.40 3.70 -7.86
CA PRO A 9 2.42 4.56 -9.04
C PRO A 9 1.06 5.22 -9.26
N GLY A 10 1.06 6.51 -9.56
CA GLY A 10 -0.20 7.25 -9.76
C GLY A 10 -0.95 7.62 -8.48
N SER A 11 -0.29 7.51 -7.30
CA SER A 11 -0.88 8.00 -6.04
C SER A 11 -1.34 9.46 -6.17
N LYS A 12 -2.59 9.74 -5.79
CA LYS A 12 -3.23 11.06 -5.88
C LYS A 12 -2.74 12.06 -4.81
N GLY A 13 -1.67 11.74 -4.07
CA GLY A 13 -1.22 12.52 -2.91
C GLY A 13 -0.96 14.00 -3.18
N ASN A 14 -0.52 14.36 -4.38
CA ASN A 14 -0.23 15.75 -4.74
C ASN A 14 -1.48 16.59 -5.09
N ILE A 15 -2.60 15.94 -5.41
CA ILE A 15 -3.85 16.57 -5.86
C ILE A 15 -5.03 16.23 -4.96
N VAL A 16 -4.80 15.52 -3.85
CA VAL A 16 -5.88 15.02 -2.99
C VAL A 16 -6.71 16.15 -2.37
N SER A 17 -6.07 17.24 -1.98
CA SER A 17 -6.77 18.41 -1.44
C SER A 17 -7.74 19.03 -2.45
N ASP A 18 -7.32 19.12 -3.71
CA ASP A 18 -8.17 19.68 -4.77
C ASP A 18 -9.31 18.72 -5.10
N LEU A 19 -9.03 17.42 -5.14
CA LEU A 19 -10.06 16.40 -5.38
C LEU A 19 -11.12 16.38 -4.28
N ILE A 20 -10.73 16.52 -3.01
CA ILE A 20 -11.68 16.58 -1.89
C ILE A 20 -12.65 17.75 -2.03
N GLN A 21 -12.15 18.93 -2.43
CA GLN A 21 -12.97 20.12 -2.63
C GLN A 21 -14.00 19.97 -3.77
N LEU A 22 -13.72 19.11 -4.74
CA LEU A 22 -14.62 18.83 -5.86
C LEU A 22 -15.66 17.76 -5.55
N LEU A 23 -15.52 17.04 -4.42
CA LEU A 23 -16.49 16.02 -4.05
C LEU A 23 -17.80 16.69 -3.56
N PRO A 24 -18.95 16.35 -4.17
CA PRO A 24 -20.24 16.83 -3.66
C PRO A 24 -20.57 16.15 -2.32
N VAL A 25 -21.48 16.72 -1.55
CA VAL A 25 -22.06 16.03 -0.39
C VAL A 25 -22.75 14.75 -0.87
N HIS A 26 -22.35 13.61 -0.30
CA HIS A 26 -22.81 12.29 -0.74
C HIS A 26 -23.00 11.32 0.42
N LYS A 27 -23.91 10.38 0.26
CA LYS A 27 -24.15 9.27 1.21
C LYS A 27 -23.48 7.98 0.78
N VAL A 28 -23.19 7.85 -0.52
CA VAL A 28 -22.55 6.68 -1.13
C VAL A 28 -21.29 7.12 -1.85
N TYR A 29 -20.19 6.46 -1.57
CA TYR A 29 -18.90 6.69 -2.22
C TYR A 29 -18.41 5.40 -2.88
N LEU A 30 -17.95 5.53 -4.12
CA LEU A 30 -17.33 4.44 -4.87
C LEU A 30 -15.97 4.88 -5.42
N GLU A 31 -14.91 4.16 -5.08
CA GLU A 31 -13.58 4.34 -5.67
C GLU A 31 -13.19 3.06 -6.44
N PRO A 32 -13.40 3.00 -7.76
CA PRO A 32 -13.18 1.80 -8.57
C PRO A 32 -11.71 1.53 -8.90
N TYR A 33 -10.84 2.53 -8.75
CA TYR A 33 -9.38 2.46 -8.94
C TYR A 33 -8.68 2.95 -7.68
N PHE A 34 -8.72 2.11 -6.65
CA PHE A 34 -8.35 2.48 -5.29
C PHE A 34 -6.86 2.80 -5.12
N GLY A 35 -5.97 1.98 -5.70
CA GLY A 35 -4.53 2.17 -5.63
C GLY A 35 -4.03 2.28 -4.20
N SER A 36 -3.41 3.41 -3.85
CA SER A 36 -2.91 3.67 -2.50
C SER A 36 -3.98 4.08 -1.48
N GLY A 37 -5.23 4.25 -1.89
CA GLY A 37 -6.34 4.71 -1.03
C GLY A 37 -6.22 6.16 -0.56
N THR A 38 -5.33 6.96 -1.13
CA THR A 38 -5.03 8.31 -0.63
C THR A 38 -6.29 9.20 -0.55
N LEU A 39 -7.15 9.17 -1.57
CA LEU A 39 -8.38 9.97 -1.58
C LEU A 39 -9.37 9.45 -0.53
N PHE A 40 -9.55 8.15 -0.47
CA PHE A 40 -10.43 7.48 0.50
C PHE A 40 -10.09 7.83 1.96
N PHE A 41 -8.81 7.77 2.31
CA PHE A 41 -8.38 8.05 3.69
C PHE A 41 -8.28 9.53 4.04
N CYS A 42 -8.33 10.43 3.06
CA CYS A 42 -8.25 11.87 3.29
C CYS A 42 -9.61 12.58 3.24
N LYS A 43 -10.63 11.98 2.61
CA LYS A 43 -11.98 12.55 2.56
C LYS A 43 -12.76 12.26 3.86
N GLU A 44 -13.85 12.99 4.09
CA GLU A 44 -14.81 12.65 5.12
C GLU A 44 -15.51 11.30 4.81
N PRO A 45 -15.72 10.45 5.83
CA PRO A 45 -16.40 9.17 5.63
C PRO A 45 -17.83 9.34 5.09
N ALA A 46 -18.22 8.51 4.14
CA ALA A 46 -19.61 8.40 3.69
C ALA A 46 -20.35 7.26 4.43
N ALA A 47 -21.68 7.28 4.41
CA ALA A 47 -22.48 6.24 5.07
C ALA A 47 -22.27 4.85 4.45
N ILE A 48 -22.05 4.79 3.15
CA ILE A 48 -21.73 3.57 2.40
C ILE A 48 -20.49 3.84 1.56
N GLU A 49 -19.47 3.01 1.74
CA GLU A 49 -18.22 3.14 1.02
C GLU A 49 -17.85 1.82 0.34
N THR A 50 -17.58 1.92 -0.95
CA THR A 50 -17.15 0.77 -1.77
C THR A 50 -15.83 1.10 -2.43
N ILE A 51 -14.86 0.23 -2.24
CA ILE A 51 -13.55 0.32 -2.87
C ILE A 51 -13.31 -0.89 -3.76
N ASN A 52 -12.64 -0.67 -4.88
CA ASN A 52 -12.25 -1.72 -5.81
C ASN A 52 -10.90 -1.40 -6.45
N ASP A 53 -10.15 -2.43 -6.81
CA ASP A 53 -8.98 -2.33 -7.67
C ASP A 53 -8.87 -3.58 -8.54
N MET A 54 -8.23 -3.46 -9.71
CA MET A 54 -7.92 -4.59 -10.57
C MET A 54 -6.69 -5.37 -10.08
N ASP A 55 -5.82 -4.72 -9.30
CA ASP A 55 -4.64 -5.33 -8.71
C ASP A 55 -5.03 -6.14 -7.48
N SER A 56 -4.98 -7.46 -7.59
CA SER A 56 -5.29 -8.38 -6.50
C SER A 56 -4.39 -8.19 -5.28
N ASP A 57 -3.16 -7.73 -5.44
CA ASP A 57 -2.26 -7.42 -4.33
C ASP A 57 -2.76 -6.22 -3.51
N ILE A 58 -3.33 -5.20 -4.19
CA ILE A 58 -4.02 -4.07 -3.52
C ILE A 58 -5.21 -4.57 -2.72
N VAL A 59 -6.08 -5.34 -3.36
CA VAL A 59 -7.30 -5.89 -2.70
C VAL A 59 -6.91 -6.71 -1.48
N ASN A 60 -5.92 -7.62 -1.63
CA ASN A 60 -5.43 -8.44 -0.52
C ASN A 60 -4.84 -7.59 0.62
N LEU A 61 -4.01 -6.60 0.30
CA LEU A 61 -3.40 -5.73 1.30
C LEU A 61 -4.47 -5.05 2.17
N PHE A 62 -5.46 -4.40 1.56
CA PHE A 62 -6.48 -3.67 2.31
C PHE A 62 -7.46 -4.60 3.04
N LYS A 63 -7.72 -5.80 2.52
CA LYS A 63 -8.42 -6.85 3.24
C LYS A 63 -7.66 -7.27 4.51
N VAL A 64 -6.35 -7.49 4.40
CA VAL A 64 -5.50 -7.86 5.54
C VAL A 64 -5.40 -6.72 6.57
N ILE A 65 -5.29 -5.46 6.11
CA ILE A 65 -5.33 -4.28 7.01
C ILE A 65 -6.64 -4.24 7.81
N ARG A 66 -7.76 -4.58 7.20
CA ARG A 66 -9.06 -4.62 7.87
C ARG A 66 -9.17 -5.79 8.85
N ASP A 67 -8.79 -6.99 8.41
CA ASP A 67 -9.15 -8.25 9.10
C ASP A 67 -8.05 -8.75 10.06
N ALA A 68 -6.77 -8.40 9.81
CA ALA A 68 -5.61 -8.87 10.56
C ALA A 68 -4.50 -7.81 10.73
N PRO A 69 -4.80 -6.55 11.16
CA PRO A 69 -3.84 -5.46 11.20
C PRO A 69 -2.64 -5.73 12.11
N VAL A 70 -2.87 -6.32 13.27
CA VAL A 70 -1.81 -6.64 14.24
C VAL A 70 -0.86 -7.68 13.69
N SER A 71 -1.38 -8.72 13.05
CA SER A 71 -0.56 -9.75 12.41
C SER A 71 0.31 -9.18 11.29
N LEU A 72 -0.26 -8.31 10.47
CA LEU A 72 0.47 -7.60 9.42
C LEU A 72 1.59 -6.73 10.00
N ALA A 73 1.28 -5.91 11.01
CA ALA A 73 2.25 -5.02 11.64
C ALA A 73 3.43 -5.82 12.25
N ASN A 74 3.15 -6.88 13.02
CA ASN A 74 4.19 -7.72 13.60
C ASN A 74 5.06 -8.37 12.53
N SER A 75 4.47 -8.86 11.46
CA SER A 75 5.21 -9.47 10.35
C SER A 75 6.10 -8.45 9.63
N LEU A 76 5.62 -7.22 9.45
CA LEU A 76 6.40 -6.13 8.85
C LEU A 76 7.58 -5.73 9.73
N ILE A 77 7.37 -5.57 11.04
CA ILE A 77 8.43 -5.25 12.01
C ILE A 77 9.53 -6.31 11.98
N ALA A 78 9.16 -7.58 11.86
CA ALA A 78 10.09 -8.70 11.80
C ALA A 78 10.77 -8.88 10.42
N THR A 79 10.32 -8.16 9.37
CA THR A 79 10.86 -8.30 8.01
C THR A 79 12.12 -7.48 7.83
N PRO A 80 13.30 -8.08 7.57
CA PRO A 80 14.54 -7.34 7.40
C PRO A 80 14.53 -6.45 6.14
N TYR A 81 15.20 -5.31 6.23
CA TYR A 81 15.50 -4.50 5.06
C TYR A 81 16.76 -5.08 4.37
N SER A 82 16.58 -6.02 3.45
CA SER A 82 17.68 -6.69 2.76
C SER A 82 17.35 -6.99 1.30
N ARG A 83 18.39 -7.08 0.48
CA ARG A 83 18.26 -7.43 -0.94
C ARG A 83 17.63 -8.81 -1.14
N GLU A 84 18.02 -9.79 -0.34
CA GLU A 84 17.48 -11.16 -0.40
C GLU A 84 15.98 -11.17 -0.12
N VAL A 85 15.53 -10.50 0.95
CA VAL A 85 14.10 -10.39 1.29
C VAL A 85 13.33 -9.67 0.18
N TYR A 86 13.92 -8.60 -0.37
CA TYR A 86 13.35 -7.88 -1.50
C TYR A 86 13.21 -8.75 -2.74
N ASP A 87 14.26 -9.48 -3.11
CA ASP A 87 14.23 -10.35 -4.30
C ASP A 87 13.20 -11.48 -4.12
N ASN A 88 13.15 -12.10 -2.95
CA ASN A 88 12.17 -13.14 -2.59
C ASN A 88 10.73 -12.62 -2.54
N SER A 89 10.52 -11.31 -2.39
CA SER A 89 9.17 -10.73 -2.36
C SER A 89 8.45 -10.79 -3.72
N TYR A 90 9.18 -11.03 -4.82
CA TYR A 90 8.59 -11.23 -6.14
C TYR A 90 8.19 -12.68 -6.44
N GLU A 91 8.55 -13.62 -5.57
CA GLU A 91 8.22 -15.03 -5.70
C GLU A 91 7.02 -15.36 -4.81
N TYR A 92 5.87 -15.62 -5.41
CA TYR A 92 4.68 -16.12 -4.71
C TYR A 92 4.69 -17.65 -4.68
N ARG A 93 4.35 -18.21 -3.53
CA ARG A 93 4.18 -19.64 -3.33
C ARG A 93 2.71 -19.98 -3.12
N GLU A 94 2.27 -21.13 -3.57
CA GLU A 94 0.85 -21.54 -3.48
C GLU A 94 0.30 -21.55 -2.04
N ASN A 95 1.15 -21.88 -1.06
CA ASN A 95 0.74 -22.02 0.34
C ASN A 95 0.93 -20.76 1.19
N GLU A 96 1.16 -19.60 0.60
CA GLU A 96 1.32 -18.36 1.33
C GLU A 96 -0.04 -17.81 1.82
N SER A 97 -0.08 -17.43 3.10
CA SER A 97 -1.23 -16.75 3.68
C SER A 97 -1.44 -15.35 3.09
N ASP A 98 -2.63 -14.81 3.22
CA ASP A 98 -2.96 -13.44 2.78
C ASP A 98 -2.04 -12.40 3.45
N VAL A 99 -1.70 -12.60 4.73
CA VAL A 99 -0.74 -11.76 5.47
C VAL A 99 0.66 -11.81 4.84
N GLN A 100 1.17 -13.01 4.52
CA GLN A 100 2.48 -13.17 3.89
C GLN A 100 2.54 -12.49 2.52
N LYS A 101 1.49 -12.62 1.71
CA LYS A 101 1.36 -11.93 0.42
C LYS A 101 1.34 -10.41 0.59
N ALA A 102 0.61 -9.91 1.59
CA ALA A 102 0.56 -8.47 1.90
C ALA A 102 1.93 -7.93 2.35
N VAL A 103 2.67 -8.68 3.18
CA VAL A 103 4.04 -8.32 3.58
C VAL A 103 4.97 -8.26 2.37
N LYS A 104 4.92 -9.25 1.47
CA LYS A 104 5.72 -9.25 0.24
C LYS A 104 5.38 -8.06 -0.66
N PHE A 105 4.10 -7.76 -0.82
CA PHE A 105 3.65 -6.62 -1.60
C PHE A 105 4.17 -5.30 -1.04
N LEU A 106 4.05 -5.06 0.27
CA LEU A 106 4.61 -3.88 0.93
C LEU A 106 6.13 -3.83 0.81
N THR A 107 6.82 -4.97 0.94
CA THR A 107 8.27 -5.06 0.75
C THR A 107 8.69 -4.59 -0.65
N LYS A 108 8.01 -5.05 -1.71
CA LYS A 108 8.24 -4.59 -3.08
C LYS A 108 8.09 -3.08 -3.22
N CYS A 109 7.02 -2.53 -2.65
CA CYS A 109 6.70 -1.12 -2.77
C CYS A 109 7.66 -0.20 -2.02
N TRP A 110 8.16 -0.63 -0.87
CA TRP A 110 8.99 0.21 0.00
C TRP A 110 10.49 0.01 -0.18
N GLN A 111 10.95 -1.21 -0.48
CA GLN A 111 12.36 -1.52 -0.67
C GLN A 111 12.80 -1.40 -2.13
N GLY A 112 11.88 -1.29 -3.09
CA GLY A 112 12.16 -1.04 -4.50
C GLY A 112 12.54 0.42 -4.78
N TYR A 113 13.38 0.62 -5.79
CA TYR A 113 13.78 1.96 -6.24
C TYR A 113 12.60 2.67 -6.94
N GLY A 114 12.29 3.89 -6.52
CA GLY A 114 11.13 4.64 -7.03
C GLY A 114 9.82 4.07 -6.52
N SER A 115 8.71 4.42 -7.19
CA SER A 115 7.36 3.95 -6.79
C SER A 115 6.86 2.78 -7.66
N ARG A 116 7.73 2.13 -8.44
CA ARG A 116 7.35 1.12 -9.44
C ARG A 116 7.53 -0.33 -8.98
N GLY A 117 8.07 -0.56 -7.80
CA GLY A 117 8.35 -1.91 -7.28
C GLY A 117 7.12 -2.82 -7.18
N CYS A 118 5.94 -2.24 -7.02
CA CYS A 118 4.68 -2.98 -7.01
C CYS A 118 4.22 -3.44 -8.41
N ALA A 119 4.56 -2.69 -9.48
CA ALA A 119 4.09 -2.99 -10.84
C ALA A 119 5.10 -3.84 -11.64
N SER A 120 6.39 -3.71 -11.36
CA SER A 120 7.47 -4.47 -12.03
C SER A 120 8.68 -4.58 -11.13
N LYS A 121 9.52 -5.62 -11.34
CA LYS A 121 10.77 -5.74 -10.60
C LYS A 121 11.70 -4.59 -10.97
N VAL A 122 12.08 -3.79 -9.96
CA VAL A 122 13.04 -2.69 -10.07
C VAL A 122 14.25 -2.97 -9.18
N GLY A 123 15.27 -2.11 -9.23
CA GLY A 123 16.43 -2.24 -8.36
C GLY A 123 16.07 -2.10 -6.88
N PHE A 124 16.78 -2.84 -6.01
CA PHE A 124 16.69 -2.68 -4.56
C PHE A 124 17.24 -1.30 -4.16
N LYS A 125 16.49 -0.61 -3.29
CA LYS A 125 16.86 0.73 -2.82
C LYS A 125 17.97 0.64 -1.78
N THR A 126 19.15 1.16 -2.12
CA THR A 126 20.34 1.18 -1.24
C THR A 126 20.63 2.55 -0.61
N ASP A 127 19.83 3.58 -0.93
CA ASP A 127 20.05 4.93 -0.44
C ASP A 127 19.83 5.01 1.07
N ILE A 128 20.93 5.27 1.80
CA ILE A 128 20.95 5.36 3.25
C ILE A 128 20.48 6.73 3.74
N SER A 129 20.61 7.78 2.92
CA SER A 129 20.32 9.17 3.30
C SER A 129 18.83 9.47 3.44
N LYS A 130 17.97 8.66 2.83
CA LYS A 130 16.51 8.76 2.85
C LYS A 130 15.85 7.45 3.25
N ARG A 131 16.33 6.82 4.30
CA ARG A 131 15.64 5.66 4.89
C ARG A 131 14.29 6.12 5.44
N GLU A 132 13.30 6.18 4.58
CA GLU A 132 11.92 6.12 5.02
C GLU A 132 11.77 4.75 5.69
N LYS A 133 11.64 4.77 7.01
CA LYS A 133 11.49 3.54 7.76
C LYS A 133 10.17 2.89 7.34
N MET A 134 10.21 1.71 6.76
CA MET A 134 9.02 0.88 6.53
C MET A 134 8.33 0.53 7.86
N TYR A 135 9.02 0.75 8.98
CA TYR A 135 8.68 0.34 10.33
C TYR A 135 8.56 1.51 11.31
N ALA A 136 8.32 2.74 10.84
CA ALA A 136 7.98 3.82 11.76
C ALA A 136 6.52 3.59 12.23
N VAL A 137 6.37 2.79 13.27
CA VAL A 137 5.20 2.76 14.13
C VAL A 137 5.48 3.69 15.30
#